data_e0a706cb3900fa20d868b671cdc3725a
#
_entry.id   e0a706cb3900fa20d868b671cdc3725a
#
_cell.length_a   1.000
_cell.length_b   1.000
_cell.length_c   1.000
_cell.angle_alpha   90.00
_cell.angle_beta   90.00
_cell.angle_gamma   90.00
#
_symmetry.space_group_name_H-M   'P 1'
#
loop_
_entity.id
_entity.type
_entity.pdbx_description
1 polymer ?
#
loop_
_entity_poly.entity_id
_entity_poly.type
_entity_poly.pdbx_seq_one_letter_code
_entity_poly.pdbx_strand_id
1 'polypeptide(L)'
;MVLTAAARAAALRCAPVPEAVLFLAAVPPRWSDPAGLTVHGRVELRRPLGTVARRPSVAELGMPPGHDVPDRSRCVVYFEVAPQGAFEPLELPRAVLDQRNQAFVPYVLAITVGTTVEFPNDDDTYHNVFSLSKARRFDLGRYPRGRSKSIRFDQAGVVRVFCELHSHMSAYILVLAHRYFAMTDAAGDYQIGDVPPGTYTLAVWRDGSVRARRTLHVPEDAAQDQNFSVD
;
A
#
# COMPACT_ATOMS: atom_id res chain seq x y z
N MET A 1 60.99 -19.15 -71.01
CA MET A 1 61.95 -18.83 -69.93
C MET A 1 61.19 -18.98 -68.58
N VAL A 2 61.48 -20.07 -67.91
CA VAL A 2 60.80 -20.53 -66.71
C VAL A 2 61.68 -20.17 -65.53
N LEU A 3 61.16 -19.50 -64.55
CA LEU A 3 61.80 -19.31 -63.24
C LEU A 3 60.96 -19.95 -62.15
N THR A 4 61.52 -21.03 -61.63
CA THR A 4 60.99 -21.72 -60.44
C THR A 4 61.38 -21.00 -59.15
N ALA A 5 60.42 -20.72 -58.27
CA ALA A 5 60.67 -20.23 -56.90
C ALA A 5 60.36 -21.35 -55.94
N ALA A 6 61.37 -21.73 -55.18
CA ALA A 6 61.25 -22.74 -54.11
C ALA A 6 60.62 -22.17 -52.83
N ALA A 7 59.60 -22.86 -52.31
CA ALA A 7 59.00 -22.56 -51.05
C ALA A 7 59.81 -23.20 -49.90
N ARG A 8 60.25 -22.39 -48.95
CA ARG A 8 60.77 -22.82 -47.63
C ARG A 8 59.66 -22.98 -46.67
N ALA A 9 59.41 -24.15 -46.14
CA ALA A 9 58.57 -24.43 -45.08
C ALA A 9 59.19 -23.98 -43.71
N ALA A 10 58.59 -23.05 -43.01
CA ALA A 10 58.98 -22.68 -41.64
C ALA A 10 58.14 -23.50 -40.66
N ALA A 11 58.82 -24.32 -39.88
CA ALA A 11 58.21 -25.09 -38.83
C ALA A 11 57.86 -24.14 -37.65
N LEU A 12 56.61 -23.93 -37.41
CA LEU A 12 56.13 -23.25 -36.14
C LEU A 12 56.32 -24.23 -35.00
N ARG A 13 57.18 -23.84 -34.03
CA ARG A 13 57.30 -24.49 -32.76
C ARG A 13 56.12 -24.04 -31.87
N CYS A 14 55.30 -24.99 -31.42
CA CYS A 14 54.26 -24.77 -30.40
C CYS A 14 54.92 -24.43 -29.05
N ALA A 15 54.65 -23.27 -28.54
CA ALA A 15 55.02 -22.90 -27.18
C ALA A 15 54.05 -23.56 -26.16
N PRO A 16 54.53 -23.99 -24.99
CA PRO A 16 53.62 -24.55 -23.98
C PRO A 16 52.70 -23.49 -23.44
N VAL A 17 51.42 -23.84 -23.35
CA VAL A 17 50.34 -23.03 -22.71
C VAL A 17 50.60 -23.03 -21.21
N PRO A 18 50.65 -21.88 -20.53
CA PRO A 18 50.78 -21.87 -19.08
C PRO A 18 49.51 -22.43 -18.41
N GLU A 19 49.71 -23.28 -17.41
CA GLU A 19 48.63 -23.80 -16.54
C GLU A 19 47.72 -22.67 -16.06
N ALA A 20 46.45 -22.80 -16.37
CA ALA A 20 45.43 -21.89 -15.88
C ALA A 20 45.33 -22.05 -14.34
N VAL A 21 45.81 -21.05 -13.62
CA VAL A 21 45.55 -20.91 -12.21
C VAL A 21 44.03 -20.71 -12.06
N LEU A 22 43.35 -21.75 -11.58
CA LEU A 22 41.94 -21.67 -11.20
C LEU A 22 41.83 -20.68 -10.01
N PHE A 23 41.53 -19.42 -10.30
CA PHE A 23 41.01 -18.55 -9.29
C PHE A 23 39.63 -19.11 -8.87
N LEU A 24 39.57 -19.84 -7.76
CA LEU A 24 38.32 -20.06 -7.05
C LEU A 24 37.81 -18.66 -6.67
N ALA A 25 36.90 -18.11 -7.47
CA ALA A 25 36.14 -16.97 -7.09
C ALA A 25 35.37 -17.37 -5.81
N ALA A 26 35.78 -16.83 -4.68
CA ALA A 26 35.03 -16.96 -3.44
C ALA A 26 33.60 -16.42 -3.75
N VAL A 27 32.64 -17.33 -3.78
CA VAL A 27 31.22 -16.96 -3.84
C VAL A 27 30.99 -16.10 -2.62
N PRO A 28 30.62 -14.81 -2.77
CA PRO A 28 30.33 -13.99 -1.61
C PRO A 28 29.24 -14.71 -0.80
N PRO A 29 29.32 -14.67 0.55
CA PRO A 29 28.29 -15.27 1.36
C PRO A 29 26.96 -14.69 0.89
N ARG A 30 26.03 -15.56 0.47
CA ARG A 30 24.63 -15.17 0.28
C ARG A 30 24.20 -14.70 1.67
N TRP A 31 24.08 -13.40 1.83
CA TRP A 31 23.28 -12.85 2.89
C TRP A 31 21.87 -13.39 2.62
N SER A 32 21.52 -14.47 3.31
CA SER A 32 20.11 -14.84 3.43
C SER A 32 19.50 -13.64 4.16
N ASP A 33 18.76 -12.80 3.42
CA ASP A 33 17.89 -11.83 4.05
C ASP A 33 17.14 -12.61 5.14
N PRO A 34 17.20 -12.21 6.41
CA PRO A 34 16.44 -12.90 7.43
C PRO A 34 15.00 -12.87 6.95
N ALA A 35 14.42 -14.05 6.67
CA ALA A 35 13.04 -14.16 6.25
C ALA A 35 12.23 -13.35 7.24
N GLY A 36 11.66 -12.21 6.77
CA GLY A 36 10.93 -11.31 7.62
C GLY A 36 9.76 -12.05 8.25
N LEU A 37 9.50 -11.78 9.50
CA LEU A 37 8.39 -12.39 10.21
C LEU A 37 7.06 -11.77 9.76
N THR A 38 5.98 -12.53 9.89
CA THR A 38 4.64 -12.05 9.61
C THR A 38 3.94 -11.70 10.91
N VAL A 39 3.49 -10.45 11.01
CA VAL A 39 2.61 -9.99 12.09
C VAL A 39 1.18 -10.09 11.59
N HIS A 40 0.34 -10.82 12.28
CA HIS A 40 -1.05 -11.02 11.93
C HIS A 40 -1.96 -10.95 13.14
N GLY A 41 -3.25 -10.86 12.92
CA GLY A 41 -4.25 -10.80 13.98
C GLY A 41 -5.60 -10.37 13.44
N ARG A 42 -6.50 -10.11 14.37
CA ARG A 42 -7.87 -9.69 14.08
C ARG A 42 -8.22 -8.40 14.80
N VAL A 43 -8.91 -7.51 14.11
CA VAL A 43 -9.54 -6.32 14.69
C VAL A 43 -11.02 -6.58 14.84
N GLU A 44 -11.48 -6.74 16.08
CA GLU A 44 -12.88 -6.89 16.41
C GLU A 44 -13.50 -5.52 16.68
N LEU A 45 -14.61 -5.21 15.98
CA LEU A 45 -15.38 -4.02 16.24
C LEU A 45 -16.36 -4.28 17.39
N ARG A 46 -16.20 -3.58 18.49
CA ARG A 46 -17.18 -3.60 19.57
C ARG A 46 -18.46 -2.95 19.08
N ARG A 47 -19.55 -3.68 19.05
CA ARG A 47 -20.87 -3.07 18.90
C ARG A 47 -21.16 -2.31 20.19
N PRO A 48 -21.64 -1.05 20.14
CA PRO A 48 -22.14 -0.37 21.33
C PRO A 48 -23.17 -1.28 22.02
N LEU A 49 -22.97 -1.56 23.31
CA LEU A 49 -23.96 -2.26 24.13
C LEU A 49 -25.21 -1.38 24.21
N GLY A 50 -26.22 -1.72 23.44
CA GLY A 50 -27.50 -1.04 23.37
C GLY A 50 -27.85 -0.67 21.93
N THR A 51 -28.79 -1.42 21.36
CA THR A 51 -29.50 -1.04 20.14
C THR A 51 -30.43 0.15 20.43
N VAL A 52 -29.85 1.30 20.77
CA VAL A 52 -30.58 2.54 20.53
C VAL A 52 -30.68 2.63 19.02
N ALA A 53 -31.88 2.54 18.48
CA ALA A 53 -32.12 2.75 17.06
C ALA A 53 -31.36 4.02 16.67
N ARG A 54 -30.28 3.86 15.92
CA ARG A 54 -29.41 4.97 15.50
C ARG A 54 -30.31 5.93 14.72
N ARG A 55 -30.52 7.11 15.26
CA ARG A 55 -31.17 8.17 14.50
C ARG A 55 -30.32 8.43 13.27
N PRO A 56 -30.90 8.43 12.05
CA PRO A 56 -30.12 8.75 10.86
C PRO A 56 -29.44 10.10 11.06
N SER A 57 -28.17 10.19 10.67
CA SER A 57 -27.46 11.47 10.66
C SER A 57 -28.11 12.42 9.65
N VAL A 58 -27.90 13.72 9.79
CA VAL A 58 -28.39 14.71 8.83
C VAL A 58 -27.88 14.39 7.42
N ALA A 59 -26.70 13.80 7.30
CA ALA A 59 -26.15 13.34 6.02
C ALA A 59 -26.88 12.11 5.45
N GLU A 60 -27.53 11.32 6.28
CA GLU A 60 -28.37 10.18 5.87
C GLU A 60 -29.82 10.59 5.57
N LEU A 61 -30.26 11.74 6.13
CA LEU A 61 -31.55 12.35 5.81
C LEU A 61 -31.45 13.04 4.45
N GLY A 62 -32.01 12.47 3.44
CA GLY A 62 -31.99 12.99 2.06
C GLY A 62 -31.09 12.19 1.11
N MET A 63 -30.59 11.05 1.54
CA MET A 63 -29.96 10.10 0.64
C MET A 63 -31.00 9.52 -0.33
N PRO A 64 -30.76 9.54 -1.64
CA PRO A 64 -31.68 8.92 -2.59
C PRO A 64 -31.69 7.39 -2.37
N PRO A 65 -32.83 6.72 -2.62
CA PRO A 65 -32.88 5.28 -2.64
C PRO A 65 -31.89 4.73 -3.67
N GLY A 66 -31.09 3.71 -3.29
CA GLY A 66 -30.13 3.05 -4.20
C GLY A 66 -28.68 3.53 -4.11
N HIS A 67 -28.33 4.42 -3.16
CA HIS A 67 -26.93 4.72 -2.87
C HIS A 67 -26.27 3.59 -2.07
N ASP A 68 -24.99 3.36 -2.32
CA ASP A 68 -24.22 2.39 -1.53
C ASP A 68 -23.94 2.95 -0.12
N VAL A 69 -24.16 2.12 0.89
CA VAL A 69 -23.68 2.44 2.24
C VAL A 69 -22.19 2.09 2.29
N PRO A 70 -21.32 3.08 2.53
CA PRO A 70 -19.89 2.81 2.59
C PRO A 70 -19.53 1.76 3.63
N ASP A 71 -18.70 0.78 3.27
CA ASP A 71 -18.17 -0.20 4.21
C ASP A 71 -17.17 0.48 5.17
N ARG A 72 -17.70 0.88 6.34
CA ARG A 72 -16.92 1.50 7.42
C ARG A 72 -16.34 0.49 8.40
N SER A 73 -16.48 -0.80 8.14
CA SER A 73 -15.95 -1.85 9.00
C SER A 73 -14.45 -2.02 8.87
N ARG A 74 -13.87 -1.57 7.75
CA ARG A 74 -12.45 -1.73 7.46
C ARG A 74 -11.58 -0.85 8.35
N CYS A 75 -10.53 -1.46 8.89
CA CYS A 75 -9.48 -0.78 9.64
C CYS A 75 -8.16 -0.83 8.86
N VAL A 76 -7.27 0.11 9.15
CA VAL A 76 -5.88 0.06 8.71
C VAL A 76 -5.01 -0.22 9.92
N VAL A 77 -4.26 -1.31 9.87
CA VAL A 77 -3.27 -1.68 10.89
C VAL A 77 -1.89 -1.38 10.34
N TYR A 78 -1.07 -0.63 11.07
CA TYR A 78 0.22 -0.18 10.59
C TYR A 78 1.22 0.07 11.74
N PHE A 79 2.50 0.04 11.44
CA PHE A 79 3.52 0.49 12.38
C PHE A 79 3.62 2.03 12.35
N GLU A 80 3.64 2.67 13.51
CA GLU A 80 3.77 4.14 13.58
C GLU A 80 5.16 4.63 13.15
N VAL A 81 6.18 3.82 13.39
CA VAL A 81 7.56 4.06 12.97
C VAL A 81 8.01 2.94 12.05
N ALA A 82 8.57 3.32 10.92
CA ALA A 82 9.05 2.35 9.93
C ALA A 82 10.17 1.46 10.50
N PRO A 83 10.11 0.14 10.29
CA PRO A 83 11.28 -0.72 10.45
C PRO A 83 12.45 -0.23 9.58
N GLN A 84 13.69 -0.55 10.00
CA GLN A 84 14.86 -0.26 9.19
C GLN A 84 14.78 -0.99 7.84
N GLY A 85 15.16 -0.32 6.74
CA GLY A 85 15.04 -0.86 5.39
C GLY A 85 13.66 -0.70 4.74
N ALA A 86 12.70 -0.03 5.40
CA ALA A 86 11.34 0.17 4.88
C ALA A 86 11.22 1.11 3.67
N PHE A 87 12.30 1.81 3.33
CA PHE A 87 12.28 2.91 2.35
C PHE A 87 12.83 2.51 0.98
N GLU A 88 12.82 1.24 0.64
CA GLU A 88 13.15 0.84 -0.73
C GLU A 88 12.14 1.46 -1.70
N PRO A 89 12.63 2.10 -2.81
CA PRO A 89 11.74 2.67 -3.81
C PRO A 89 10.96 1.54 -4.48
N LEU A 90 9.72 1.37 -4.07
CA LEU A 90 8.77 0.56 -4.83
C LEU A 90 8.51 1.26 -6.17
N GLU A 91 8.32 0.50 -7.23
CA GLU A 91 7.75 1.00 -8.49
C GLU A 91 6.55 1.90 -8.15
N LEU A 92 6.43 3.04 -8.83
CA LEU A 92 5.41 4.06 -8.54
C LEU A 92 4.03 3.40 -8.41
N PRO A 93 3.52 3.18 -7.20
CA PRO A 93 2.31 2.40 -7.02
C PRO A 93 1.10 3.19 -7.51
N ARG A 94 0.13 2.46 -8.06
CA ARG A 94 -1.16 3.00 -8.46
C ARG A 94 -2.26 2.41 -7.58
N ALA A 95 -3.26 3.20 -7.28
CA ALA A 95 -4.43 2.78 -6.53
C ALA A 95 -5.67 3.43 -7.14
N VAL A 96 -6.84 2.90 -6.84
CA VAL A 96 -8.12 3.38 -7.38
C VAL A 96 -9.06 3.70 -6.22
N LEU A 97 -9.70 4.85 -6.29
CA LEU A 97 -10.83 5.25 -5.45
C LEU A 97 -12.00 5.61 -6.38
N ASP A 98 -12.85 4.62 -6.59
CA ASP A 98 -13.94 4.69 -7.55
C ASP A 98 -15.14 5.49 -7.02
N GLN A 99 -15.95 6.02 -7.94
CA GLN A 99 -17.22 6.71 -7.64
C GLN A 99 -18.34 5.94 -8.31
N ARG A 100 -19.11 5.21 -7.51
CA ARG A 100 -20.25 4.41 -7.97
C ARG A 100 -21.36 4.39 -6.93
N ASN A 101 -22.62 4.36 -7.41
CA ASN A 101 -23.81 4.38 -6.58
C ASN A 101 -23.76 5.53 -5.54
N GLN A 102 -23.28 6.70 -5.97
CA GLN A 102 -23.09 7.89 -5.14
C GLN A 102 -22.25 7.66 -3.88
N ALA A 103 -21.24 6.79 -3.96
CA ALA A 103 -20.27 6.52 -2.91
C ALA A 103 -18.85 6.46 -3.47
N PHE A 104 -17.86 6.79 -2.63
CA PHE A 104 -16.48 6.46 -2.91
C PHE A 104 -16.19 5.02 -2.45
N VAL A 105 -15.57 4.23 -3.31
CA VAL A 105 -15.27 2.81 -3.07
C VAL A 105 -13.79 2.53 -3.38
N PRO A 106 -13.05 2.04 -2.38
CA PRO A 106 -13.42 1.75 -0.99
C PRO A 106 -13.61 3.02 -0.14
N TYR A 107 -14.31 2.92 0.98
CA TYR A 107 -14.46 4.04 1.93
C TYR A 107 -13.14 4.46 2.57
N VAL A 108 -12.22 3.51 2.80
CA VAL A 108 -10.86 3.74 3.27
C VAL A 108 -9.88 3.14 2.28
N LEU A 109 -8.93 3.94 1.82
CA LEU A 109 -7.84 3.53 0.95
C LEU A 109 -6.51 3.80 1.66
N ALA A 110 -5.73 2.76 1.96
CA ALA A 110 -4.38 2.89 2.52
C ALA A 110 -3.34 2.77 1.40
N ILE A 111 -2.44 3.74 1.33
CA ILE A 111 -1.40 3.83 0.30
C ILE A 111 -0.07 4.28 0.90
N THR A 112 1.02 4.05 0.17
CA THR A 112 2.33 4.64 0.49
C THR A 112 2.50 6.02 -0.15
N VAL A 113 3.38 6.83 0.44
CA VAL A 113 3.86 8.06 -0.17
C VAL A 113 4.38 7.78 -1.59
N GLY A 114 4.08 8.67 -2.54
CA GLY A 114 4.43 8.53 -3.95
C GLY A 114 3.38 7.82 -4.79
N THR A 115 2.34 7.21 -4.19
CA THR A 115 1.25 6.56 -4.91
C THR A 115 0.43 7.56 -5.72
N THR A 116 0.12 7.20 -6.96
CA THR A 116 -0.87 7.89 -7.79
C THR A 116 -2.23 7.20 -7.62
N VAL A 117 -3.21 7.94 -7.15
CA VAL A 117 -4.60 7.47 -7.04
C VAL A 117 -5.40 7.94 -8.23
N GLU A 118 -6.09 7.01 -8.86
CA GLU A 118 -7.06 7.28 -9.92
C GLU A 118 -8.48 7.33 -9.33
N PHE A 119 -9.28 8.27 -9.84
CA PHE A 119 -10.65 8.52 -9.42
C PHE A 119 -11.58 8.36 -10.64
N PRO A 120 -11.90 7.13 -11.05
CA PRO A 120 -12.92 6.92 -12.09
C PRO A 120 -14.28 7.34 -11.60
N ASN A 121 -15.17 7.69 -12.54
CA ASN A 121 -16.60 7.90 -12.30
C ASN A 121 -17.40 6.87 -13.07
N ASP A 122 -17.91 5.87 -12.37
CA ASP A 122 -18.73 4.79 -12.92
C ASP A 122 -20.25 5.04 -12.75
N ASP A 123 -20.63 6.18 -12.16
CA ASP A 123 -22.03 6.59 -11.99
C ASP A 123 -22.60 7.30 -13.22
N ASP A 124 -23.91 7.23 -13.40
CA ASP A 124 -24.65 7.92 -14.44
C ASP A 124 -24.80 9.44 -14.21
N THR A 125 -24.17 9.98 -13.18
CA THR A 125 -24.20 11.40 -12.82
C THR A 125 -22.80 12.01 -12.76
N TYR A 126 -22.76 13.33 -12.76
CA TYR A 126 -21.53 14.06 -12.53
C TYR A 126 -21.12 13.95 -11.06
N HIS A 127 -19.82 13.75 -10.84
CA HIS A 127 -19.18 13.89 -9.54
C HIS A 127 -18.00 14.83 -9.61
N ASN A 128 -17.54 15.26 -8.44
CA ASN A 128 -16.25 15.87 -8.27
C ASN A 128 -15.50 15.20 -7.09
N VAL A 129 -14.18 15.30 -7.08
CA VAL A 129 -13.34 14.82 -5.99
C VAL A 129 -12.49 15.96 -5.51
N PHE A 130 -12.65 16.33 -4.25
CA PHE A 130 -11.83 17.37 -3.65
C PHE A 130 -11.43 17.04 -2.21
N SER A 131 -10.35 17.66 -1.74
CA SER A 131 -9.87 17.57 -0.37
C SER A 131 -9.34 18.90 0.14
N LEU A 132 -9.65 19.20 1.39
CA LEU A 132 -9.10 20.34 2.14
C LEU A 132 -8.03 19.90 3.16
N SER A 133 -7.66 18.62 3.17
CA SER A 133 -6.72 18.05 4.12
C SER A 133 -5.32 18.65 3.99
N LYS A 134 -4.63 18.86 5.12
CA LYS A 134 -3.28 19.44 5.13
C LYS A 134 -2.28 18.57 4.35
N ALA A 135 -2.37 17.24 4.44
CA ALA A 135 -1.47 16.33 3.76
C ALA A 135 -1.60 16.41 2.22
N ARG A 136 -2.81 16.67 1.71
CA ARG A 136 -3.03 16.91 0.27
C ARG A 136 -4.31 17.70 0.05
N ARG A 137 -4.17 18.96 -0.35
CA ARG A 137 -5.30 19.79 -0.81
C ARG A 137 -5.39 19.72 -2.32
N PHE A 138 -6.59 19.48 -2.85
CA PHE A 138 -6.86 19.45 -4.28
C PHE A 138 -8.34 19.57 -4.59
N ASP A 139 -8.65 19.93 -5.83
CA ASP A 139 -9.97 19.89 -6.43
C ASP A 139 -9.83 19.44 -7.89
N LEU A 140 -10.42 18.31 -8.23
CA LEU A 140 -10.38 17.77 -9.58
C LEU A 140 -11.48 18.35 -10.49
N GLY A 141 -12.38 19.19 -9.96
CA GLY A 141 -13.56 19.67 -10.66
C GLY A 141 -14.53 18.56 -11.00
N ARG A 142 -15.63 18.90 -11.67
CA ARG A 142 -16.69 17.97 -12.05
C ARG A 142 -16.32 17.17 -13.30
N TYR A 143 -16.74 15.92 -13.36
CA TYR A 143 -16.60 15.08 -14.55
C TYR A 143 -17.70 14.00 -14.63
N PRO A 144 -18.10 13.62 -15.87
CA PRO A 144 -19.17 12.66 -16.09
C PRO A 144 -18.69 11.21 -16.01
N ARG A 145 -19.63 10.27 -16.08
CA ARG A 145 -19.39 8.84 -16.24
C ARG A 145 -18.33 8.51 -17.29
N GLY A 146 -17.52 7.48 -17.03
CA GLY A 146 -16.49 6.98 -17.93
C GLY A 146 -15.25 7.87 -18.03
N ARG A 147 -15.18 8.94 -17.22
CA ARG A 147 -13.98 9.76 -17.09
C ARG A 147 -13.26 9.43 -15.79
N SER A 148 -11.92 9.48 -15.83
CA SER A 148 -11.05 9.33 -14.67
C SER A 148 -10.10 10.51 -14.57
N LYS A 149 -9.80 10.93 -13.36
CA LYS A 149 -8.73 11.88 -13.04
C LYS A 149 -7.81 11.26 -12.01
N SER A 150 -6.57 11.73 -11.93
CA SER A 150 -5.60 11.16 -11.00
C SER A 150 -4.81 12.22 -10.28
N ILE A 151 -4.30 11.86 -9.10
CA ILE A 151 -3.42 12.71 -8.31
C ILE A 151 -2.38 11.86 -7.59
N ARG A 152 -1.18 12.40 -7.45
CA ARG A 152 -0.09 11.78 -6.70
C ARG A 152 -0.07 12.30 -5.27
N PHE A 153 0.18 11.40 -4.30
CA PHE A 153 0.22 11.69 -2.88
C PHE A 153 1.65 11.63 -2.36
N ASP A 154 2.30 12.78 -2.23
CA ASP A 154 3.72 12.89 -1.90
C ASP A 154 3.99 13.15 -0.41
N GLN A 155 2.95 13.29 0.41
CA GLN A 155 3.07 13.57 1.84
C GLN A 155 2.24 12.60 2.67
N ALA A 156 2.85 12.00 3.69
CA ALA A 156 2.16 11.13 4.64
C ALA A 156 1.10 11.90 5.45
N GLY A 157 0.00 11.24 5.74
CA GLY A 157 -1.08 11.78 6.56
C GLY A 157 -2.47 11.30 6.13
N VAL A 158 -3.48 11.80 6.83
CA VAL A 158 -4.88 11.50 6.53
C VAL A 158 -5.42 12.52 5.53
N VAL A 159 -5.93 12.04 4.42
CA VAL A 159 -6.61 12.85 3.40
C VAL A 159 -8.07 12.43 3.36
N ARG A 160 -8.97 13.35 3.72
CA ARG A 160 -10.40 13.14 3.59
C ARG A 160 -10.87 13.73 2.26
N VAL A 161 -11.55 12.92 1.46
CA VAL A 161 -12.09 13.32 0.16
C VAL A 161 -13.61 13.44 0.22
N PHE A 162 -14.14 14.34 -0.62
CA PHE A 162 -15.56 14.69 -0.67
C PHE A 162 -16.01 14.91 -2.12
N CYS A 163 -17.32 14.84 -2.31
CA CYS A 163 -18.01 15.34 -3.48
C CYS A 163 -18.85 16.58 -3.11
N GLU A 164 -18.78 17.67 -3.88
CA GLU A 164 -19.58 18.88 -3.62
C GLU A 164 -21.05 18.72 -4.04
N LEU A 165 -21.33 17.83 -5.01
CA LEU A 165 -22.68 17.61 -5.52
C LEU A 165 -23.51 16.68 -4.62
N HIS A 166 -22.85 15.78 -3.91
CA HIS A 166 -23.49 14.78 -3.04
C HIS A 166 -22.84 14.82 -1.65
N SER A 167 -23.44 15.56 -0.74
CA SER A 167 -22.85 15.87 0.58
C SER A 167 -22.58 14.63 1.47
N HIS A 168 -23.21 13.49 1.17
CA HIS A 168 -22.99 12.22 1.86
C HIS A 168 -21.74 11.46 1.33
N MET A 169 -21.26 11.78 0.12
CA MET A 169 -20.08 11.13 -0.46
C MET A 169 -18.80 11.61 0.21
N SER A 170 -18.21 10.76 1.00
CA SER A 170 -16.88 10.99 1.56
C SER A 170 -16.11 9.69 1.73
N ALA A 171 -14.78 9.76 1.72
CA ALA A 171 -13.89 8.66 1.99
C ALA A 171 -12.58 9.16 2.61
N TYR A 172 -11.74 8.23 3.03
CA TYR A 172 -10.42 8.50 3.56
C TYR A 172 -9.34 7.86 2.71
N ILE A 173 -8.27 8.60 2.46
CA ILE A 173 -7.01 8.08 1.96
C ILE A 173 -5.98 8.25 3.07
N LEU A 174 -5.49 7.12 3.60
CA LEU A 174 -4.42 7.11 4.58
C LEU A 174 -3.09 6.92 3.86
N VAL A 175 -2.30 7.98 3.79
CA VAL A 175 -0.99 7.99 3.14
C VAL A 175 0.06 7.67 4.19
N LEU A 176 0.72 6.53 4.06
CA LEU A 176 1.72 6.01 4.99
C LEU A 176 3.13 6.20 4.43
N ALA A 177 4.09 6.47 5.30
CA ALA A 177 5.47 6.71 4.90
C ALA A 177 6.21 5.44 4.46
N HIS A 178 5.66 4.26 4.75
CA HIS A 178 6.30 2.96 4.52
C HIS A 178 5.27 1.86 4.23
N ARG A 179 5.74 0.69 3.78
CA ARG A 179 4.92 -0.45 3.34
C ARG A 179 4.32 -1.32 4.45
N TYR A 180 4.75 -1.15 5.70
CA TYR A 180 4.32 -2.01 6.80
C TYR A 180 2.95 -1.63 7.33
N PHE A 181 1.94 -1.95 6.57
CA PHE A 181 0.53 -1.80 6.91
C PHE A 181 -0.32 -2.86 6.21
N ALA A 182 -1.49 -3.09 6.73
CA ALA A 182 -2.52 -3.92 6.10
C ALA A 182 -3.90 -3.30 6.32
N MET A 183 -4.80 -3.53 5.40
CA MET A 183 -6.23 -3.31 5.61
C MET A 183 -6.85 -4.60 6.13
N THR A 184 -7.76 -4.50 7.08
CA THR A 184 -8.51 -5.67 7.53
C THR A 184 -9.41 -6.18 6.41
N ASP A 185 -9.63 -7.48 6.36
CA ASP A 185 -10.65 -8.09 5.52
C ASP A 185 -12.07 -7.95 6.12
N ALA A 186 -13.07 -8.60 5.54
CA ALA A 186 -14.46 -8.56 6.02
C ALA A 186 -14.66 -9.23 7.39
N ALA A 187 -13.78 -10.18 7.75
CA ALA A 187 -13.78 -10.84 9.05
C ALA A 187 -13.00 -10.04 10.11
N GLY A 188 -12.32 -8.97 9.71
CA GLY A 188 -11.45 -8.16 10.55
C GLY A 188 -10.01 -8.68 10.60
N ASP A 189 -9.66 -9.70 9.83
CA ASP A 189 -8.31 -10.26 9.81
C ASP A 189 -7.34 -9.39 9.02
N TYR A 190 -6.08 -9.34 9.47
CA TYR A 190 -5.01 -8.59 8.80
C TYR A 190 -3.67 -9.33 8.90
N GLN A 191 -2.77 -9.01 7.96
CA GLN A 191 -1.43 -9.57 7.91
C GLN A 191 -0.43 -8.55 7.36
N ILE A 192 0.70 -8.36 8.06
CA ILE A 192 1.82 -7.52 7.65
C ILE A 192 3.04 -8.43 7.55
N GLY A 193 3.52 -8.64 6.33
CA GLY A 193 4.67 -9.53 6.06
C GLY A 193 6.01 -8.79 6.10
N ASP A 194 7.08 -9.58 6.05
CA ASP A 194 8.48 -9.15 5.96
C ASP A 194 8.91 -8.17 7.07
N VAL A 195 8.36 -8.35 8.26
CA VAL A 195 8.68 -7.50 9.41
C VAL A 195 10.02 -7.94 10.00
N PRO A 196 11.05 -7.07 10.01
CA PRO A 196 12.33 -7.42 10.63
C PRO A 196 12.20 -7.53 12.15
N PRO A 197 13.09 -8.26 12.82
CA PRO A 197 13.15 -8.30 14.28
C PRO A 197 13.31 -6.89 14.87
N GLY A 198 12.57 -6.59 15.95
CA GLY A 198 12.61 -5.28 16.58
C GLY A 198 11.44 -5.01 17.52
N THR A 199 11.44 -3.81 18.06
CA THR A 199 10.34 -3.30 18.89
C THR A 199 9.61 -2.20 18.14
N TYR A 200 8.30 -2.36 17.97
CA TYR A 200 7.48 -1.48 17.17
C TYR A 200 6.20 -1.07 17.90
N THR A 201 5.63 0.06 17.52
CA THR A 201 4.26 0.42 17.90
C THR A 201 3.32 0.12 16.76
N LEU A 202 2.46 -0.88 16.96
CA LEU A 202 1.40 -1.25 16.05
C LEU A 202 0.15 -0.42 16.40
N ALA A 203 -0.42 0.26 15.40
CA ALA A 203 -1.57 1.11 15.53
C ALA A 203 -2.73 0.62 14.66
N VAL A 204 -3.94 0.75 15.18
CA VAL A 204 -5.20 0.50 14.45
C VAL A 204 -5.87 1.83 14.19
N TRP A 205 -6.03 2.18 12.91
CA TRP A 205 -6.72 3.38 12.47
C TRP A 205 -8.09 3.02 11.89
N ARG A 206 -9.11 3.80 12.23
CA ARG A 206 -10.45 3.66 11.70
C ARG A 206 -11.19 4.99 11.72
N ASP A 207 -11.92 5.28 10.66
CA ASP A 207 -12.87 6.40 10.56
C ASP A 207 -12.29 7.75 11.05
N GLY A 208 -11.11 8.09 10.55
CA GLY A 208 -10.44 9.37 10.78
C GLY A 208 -9.49 9.44 11.98
N SER A 209 -9.38 8.39 12.80
CA SER A 209 -8.54 8.42 14.00
C SER A 209 -7.91 7.07 14.36
N VAL A 210 -6.82 7.12 15.12
CA VAL A 210 -6.22 5.93 15.73
C VAL A 210 -7.07 5.49 16.91
N ARG A 211 -7.50 4.23 16.90
CA ARG A 211 -8.38 3.61 17.89
C ARG A 211 -7.63 2.82 18.95
N ALA A 212 -6.52 2.22 18.57
CA ALA A 212 -5.70 1.42 19.49
C ALA A 212 -4.23 1.52 19.12
N ARG A 213 -3.38 1.30 20.11
CA ARG A 213 -1.92 1.14 19.97
C ARG A 213 -1.45 0.01 20.85
N ARG A 214 -0.42 -0.68 20.40
CA ARG A 214 0.26 -1.71 21.18
C ARG A 214 1.74 -1.75 20.82
N THR A 215 2.61 -1.82 21.83
CA THR A 215 4.01 -2.15 21.63
C THR A 215 4.13 -3.63 21.30
N LEU A 216 4.92 -3.95 20.29
CA LEU A 216 5.16 -5.29 19.78
C LEU A 216 6.67 -5.53 19.74
N HIS A 217 7.07 -6.67 20.26
CA HIS A 217 8.42 -7.20 20.10
C HIS A 217 8.35 -8.36 19.12
N VAL A 218 9.08 -8.25 18.03
CA VAL A 218 9.12 -9.28 16.98
C VAL A 218 10.39 -10.07 17.15
N PRO A 219 10.32 -11.32 17.66
CA PRO A 219 11.44 -12.24 17.74
C PRO A 219 11.72 -12.85 16.36
N GLU A 220 12.97 -13.24 16.12
CA GLU A 220 13.47 -13.68 14.80
C GLU A 220 12.73 -14.90 14.22
N ASP A 221 12.21 -15.77 15.05
CA ASP A 221 11.71 -17.09 14.67
C ASP A 221 10.23 -17.34 15.02
N ALA A 222 9.47 -16.29 15.37
CA ALA A 222 8.06 -16.47 15.76
C ALA A 222 7.12 -15.52 15.02
N ALA A 223 6.02 -16.05 14.49
CA ALA A 223 4.89 -15.27 14.05
C ALA A 223 4.17 -14.67 15.27
N GLN A 224 3.76 -13.41 15.16
CA GLN A 224 3.07 -12.69 16.23
C GLN A 224 1.56 -12.58 15.93
N ASP A 225 0.75 -13.09 16.86
CA ASP A 225 -0.72 -12.96 16.81
C ASP A 225 -1.17 -11.76 17.64
N GLN A 226 -1.62 -10.69 16.98
CA GLN A 226 -1.95 -9.41 17.58
C GLN A 226 -3.42 -9.03 17.34
N ASN A 227 -4.26 -9.36 18.31
CA ASN A 227 -5.69 -9.06 18.25
C ASN A 227 -6.02 -7.74 18.94
N PHE A 228 -6.92 -6.96 18.33
CA PHE A 228 -7.44 -5.71 18.86
C PHE A 228 -8.96 -5.76 18.98
N SER A 229 -9.47 -5.02 19.95
CA SER A 229 -10.90 -4.75 20.06
C SER A 229 -11.11 -3.24 20.13
N VAL A 230 -11.79 -2.67 19.14
CA VAL A 230 -11.97 -1.22 18.96
C VAL A 230 -13.44 -0.84 18.76
N ASP A 231 -13.76 0.44 19.01
CA ASP A 231 -15.10 1.02 18.84
C ASP A 231 -15.32 1.60 17.44
#